data_8911fab1f60a487e619e310b3766a6ab
#
_entry.id   8911fab1f60a487e619e310b3766a6ab
#
_cell.length_a   1.000
_cell.length_b   1.000
_cell.length_c   1.000
_cell.angle_alpha   90.00
_cell.angle_beta   90.00
_cell.angle_gamma   90.00
#
_symmetry.space_group_name_H-M   'P 1'
#
loop_
_entity.id
_entity.type
_entity.pdbx_description
1 polymer ?
#
loop_
_entity_poly.entity_id
_entity_poly.type
_entity_poly.pdbx_seq_one_letter_code
_entity_poly.pdbx_strand_id
1 'polypeptide(L)'
;LFGKSLEWAGVKKEKATLYGGIGSLLFQTYVEVEDGFRASLGFSVSDEVSNFIGAFLPFFKEKFPTLKIVNFKMSAFPSEKFKSGAHRFIVDDYESLYFWLCFDVAEILKLKQLKFWAFDIFDLAIGYSVKEIDWRGNGKRELFLSLDYDLSKIPVRIWFLKQIFALLNYYHLPAPTLQLTPRLKFFIVKI
;
A
#
# COMPACT_ATOMS: atom_id res chain seq x y z
N LEU A 1 -11.35 2.07 1.01
CA LEU A 1 -12.28 3.18 1.32
C LEU A 1 -13.74 2.70 1.37
N PHE A 2 -14.29 2.05 0.33
CA PHE A 2 -15.71 1.61 0.28
C PHE A 2 -16.17 0.87 1.56
N GLY A 3 -15.42 -0.15 2.01
CA GLY A 3 -15.75 -0.88 3.24
C GLY A 3 -15.82 0.02 4.48
N LYS A 4 -14.89 0.98 4.61
CA LYS A 4 -14.89 1.94 5.72
C LYS A 4 -16.10 2.87 5.70
N SER A 5 -16.51 3.33 4.51
CA SER A 5 -17.72 4.15 4.38
C SER A 5 -18.97 3.38 4.82
N LEU A 6 -19.06 2.08 4.49
CA LEU A 6 -20.14 1.21 4.93
C LEU A 6 -20.12 0.96 6.45
N GLU A 7 -18.94 0.79 7.05
CA GLU A 7 -18.81 0.70 8.51
C GLU A 7 -19.31 1.99 9.20
N TRP A 8 -18.96 3.15 8.67
CA TRP A 8 -19.44 4.45 9.19
C TRP A 8 -20.95 4.64 9.05
N ALA A 9 -21.55 4.04 8.00
CA ALA A 9 -23.00 3.98 7.81
C ALA A 9 -23.69 2.93 8.69
N GLY A 10 -22.96 2.26 9.60
CA GLY A 10 -23.51 1.29 10.55
C GLY A 10 -23.61 -0.15 10.06
N VAL A 11 -23.03 -0.47 8.88
CA VAL A 11 -22.96 -1.85 8.40
C VAL A 11 -21.94 -2.65 9.22
N LYS A 12 -22.31 -3.88 9.63
CA LYS A 12 -21.39 -4.77 10.37
C LYS A 12 -20.09 -4.97 9.58
N LYS A 13 -18.95 -4.90 10.26
CA LYS A 13 -17.60 -4.92 9.67
C LYS A 13 -17.39 -6.03 8.64
N GLU A 14 -17.80 -7.26 8.95
CA GLU A 14 -17.68 -8.39 8.03
C GLU A 14 -18.44 -8.18 6.70
N LYS A 15 -19.67 -7.66 6.77
CA LYS A 15 -20.46 -7.32 5.58
C LYS A 15 -19.90 -6.09 4.87
N ALA A 16 -19.43 -5.11 5.63
CA ALA A 16 -18.85 -3.90 5.08
C ALA A 16 -17.57 -4.19 4.29
N THR A 17 -16.71 -5.08 4.78
CA THR A 17 -15.49 -5.49 4.06
C THR A 17 -15.83 -6.31 2.82
N LEU A 18 -16.81 -7.20 2.87
CA LEU A 18 -17.26 -7.98 1.71
C LEU A 18 -17.88 -7.08 0.62
N TYR A 19 -18.86 -6.28 0.98
CA TYR A 19 -19.53 -5.38 0.02
C TYR A 19 -18.58 -4.29 -0.50
N GLY A 20 -17.69 -3.82 0.38
CA GLY A 20 -16.62 -2.89 -0.01
C GLY A 20 -15.63 -3.50 -0.99
N GLY A 21 -15.30 -4.79 -0.84
CA GLY A 21 -14.50 -5.56 -1.79
C GLY A 21 -15.19 -5.69 -3.13
N ILE A 22 -16.47 -6.11 -3.14
CA ILE A 22 -17.27 -6.22 -4.37
C ILE A 22 -17.36 -4.87 -5.08
N GLY A 23 -17.71 -3.79 -4.37
CA GLY A 23 -17.80 -2.46 -4.97
C GLY A 23 -16.47 -1.94 -5.51
N SER A 24 -15.36 -2.20 -4.81
CA SER A 24 -14.02 -1.84 -5.29
C SER A 24 -13.65 -2.63 -6.54
N LEU A 25 -13.91 -3.95 -6.57
CA LEU A 25 -13.61 -4.77 -7.74
C LEU A 25 -14.42 -4.33 -8.95
N LEU A 26 -15.73 -4.14 -8.80
CA LEU A 26 -16.59 -3.68 -9.90
C LEU A 26 -16.10 -2.34 -10.46
N PHE A 27 -15.68 -1.41 -9.60
CA PHE A 27 -15.15 -0.13 -10.06
C PHE A 27 -13.83 -0.30 -10.84
N GLN A 28 -12.90 -1.13 -10.32
CA GLN A 28 -11.62 -1.38 -11.00
C GLN A 28 -11.82 -2.14 -12.31
N THR A 29 -12.68 -3.16 -12.34
CA THR A 29 -13.03 -3.87 -13.58
C THR A 29 -13.62 -2.91 -14.62
N TYR A 30 -14.47 -1.95 -14.18
CA TYR A 30 -14.98 -0.92 -15.08
C TYR A 30 -13.83 -0.09 -15.69
N VAL A 31 -12.86 0.32 -14.88
CA VAL A 31 -11.68 1.07 -15.36
C VAL A 31 -10.87 0.22 -16.34
N GLU A 32 -10.60 -1.06 -16.04
CA GLU A 32 -9.87 -1.97 -16.91
C GLU A 32 -10.58 -2.19 -18.27
N VAL A 33 -11.92 -2.27 -18.26
CA VAL A 33 -12.72 -2.37 -19.47
C VAL A 33 -12.61 -1.10 -20.30
N GLU A 34 -12.72 0.09 -19.67
CA GLU A 34 -12.54 1.38 -20.35
C GLU A 34 -11.14 1.50 -20.97
N ASP A 35 -10.11 1.06 -20.25
CA ASP A 35 -8.73 1.06 -20.74
C ASP A 35 -8.54 0.05 -21.88
N GLY A 36 -9.29 -1.05 -21.87
CA GLY A 36 -9.32 -2.03 -22.96
C GLY A 36 -9.79 -1.46 -24.30
N PHE A 37 -10.58 -0.39 -24.30
CA PHE A 37 -11.00 0.32 -25.52
C PHE A 37 -10.00 1.35 -26.01
N ARG A 38 -8.95 1.64 -25.23
CA ARG A 38 -7.90 2.61 -25.58
C ARG A 38 -6.72 1.90 -26.24
N ALA A 39 -6.35 2.31 -27.45
CA ALA A 39 -5.29 1.67 -28.23
C ALA A 39 -3.91 1.66 -27.54
N SER A 40 -3.68 2.55 -26.56
CA SER A 40 -2.40 2.70 -25.86
C SER A 40 -2.32 1.95 -24.52
N LEU A 41 -3.44 1.47 -23.95
CA LEU A 41 -3.50 0.86 -22.62
C LEU A 41 -3.80 -0.64 -22.70
N GLY A 42 -4.97 -1.01 -23.17
CA GLY A 42 -5.41 -2.41 -23.27
C GLY A 42 -5.91 -2.98 -21.94
N PHE A 43 -6.65 -4.08 -22.01
CA PHE A 43 -7.10 -4.83 -20.84
C PHE A 43 -5.99 -5.73 -20.31
N SER A 44 -5.70 -5.65 -19.02
CA SER A 44 -4.65 -6.44 -18.37
C SER A 44 -5.24 -7.45 -17.38
N VAL A 45 -5.12 -8.73 -17.68
CA VAL A 45 -5.54 -9.81 -16.76
C VAL A 45 -4.73 -9.79 -15.46
N SER A 46 -3.44 -9.42 -15.51
CA SER A 46 -2.59 -9.34 -14.31
C SER A 46 -3.06 -8.22 -13.36
N ASP A 47 -3.51 -7.10 -13.94
CA ASP A 47 -4.00 -5.97 -13.16
C ASP A 47 -5.35 -6.32 -12.52
N GLU A 48 -6.21 -7.02 -13.24
CA GLU A 48 -7.49 -7.49 -12.70
C GLU A 48 -7.30 -8.50 -11.54
N VAL A 49 -6.33 -9.42 -11.64
CA VAL A 49 -5.96 -10.32 -10.53
C VAL A 49 -5.46 -9.52 -9.32
N SER A 50 -4.63 -8.50 -9.55
CA SER A 50 -4.12 -7.63 -8.49
C SER A 50 -5.24 -6.81 -7.85
N ASN A 51 -6.17 -6.30 -8.65
CA ASN A 51 -7.37 -5.60 -8.21
C ASN A 51 -8.25 -6.50 -7.32
N PHE A 52 -8.46 -7.75 -7.73
CA PHE A 52 -9.21 -8.73 -6.93
C PHE A 52 -8.53 -8.95 -5.56
N ILE A 53 -7.22 -9.23 -5.54
CA ILE A 53 -6.47 -9.44 -4.30
C ILE A 53 -6.57 -8.20 -3.40
N GLY A 54 -6.34 -7.02 -3.95
CA GLY A 54 -6.40 -5.76 -3.19
C GLY A 54 -7.80 -5.44 -2.65
N ALA A 55 -8.84 -5.65 -3.45
CA ALA A 55 -10.23 -5.40 -3.08
C ALA A 55 -10.70 -6.30 -1.92
N PHE A 56 -10.33 -7.58 -1.95
CA PHE A 56 -10.77 -8.56 -0.96
C PHE A 56 -9.79 -8.78 0.21
N LEU A 57 -8.59 -8.19 0.18
CA LEU A 57 -7.63 -8.33 1.27
C LEU A 57 -8.22 -7.94 2.66
N PRO A 58 -8.99 -6.84 2.82
CA PRO A 58 -9.63 -6.52 4.10
C PRO A 58 -10.60 -7.60 4.58
N PHE A 59 -11.37 -8.20 3.68
CA PHE A 59 -12.28 -9.31 3.98
C PHE A 59 -11.50 -10.55 4.41
N PHE A 60 -10.46 -10.93 3.68
CA PHE A 60 -9.61 -12.06 4.03
C PHE A 60 -8.90 -11.88 5.37
N LYS A 61 -8.45 -10.66 5.71
CA LYS A 61 -7.88 -10.36 7.01
C LYS A 61 -8.87 -10.53 8.18
N GLU A 62 -10.16 -10.34 7.94
CA GLU A 62 -11.19 -10.62 8.96
C GLU A 62 -11.42 -12.13 9.12
N LYS A 63 -11.36 -12.91 8.04
CA LYS A 63 -11.54 -14.36 8.07
C LYS A 63 -10.30 -15.11 8.55
N PHE A 64 -9.11 -14.64 8.18
CA PHE A 64 -7.82 -15.27 8.47
C PHE A 64 -6.93 -14.33 9.28
N PRO A 65 -6.94 -14.42 10.62
CA PRO A 65 -6.16 -13.53 11.49
C PRO A 65 -4.65 -13.48 11.18
N THR A 66 -4.08 -14.58 10.67
CA THR A 66 -2.67 -14.63 10.23
C THR A 66 -2.33 -13.63 9.13
N LEU A 67 -3.30 -13.25 8.29
CA LEU A 67 -3.07 -12.23 7.26
C LEU A 67 -2.97 -10.81 7.83
N LYS A 68 -3.29 -10.61 9.10
CA LYS A 68 -3.15 -9.28 9.76
C LYS A 68 -1.71 -8.88 9.96
N ILE A 69 -0.79 -9.85 9.94
CA ILE A 69 0.66 -9.58 10.04
C ILE A 69 1.23 -8.87 8.81
N VAL A 70 0.51 -8.86 7.68
CA VAL A 70 0.98 -8.29 6.42
C VAL A 70 0.13 -7.09 6.04
N ASN A 71 0.76 -5.96 5.71
CA ASN A 71 0.11 -4.76 5.21
C ASN A 71 0.75 -4.32 3.90
N PHE A 72 -0.10 -3.86 2.96
CA PHE A 72 0.37 -3.20 1.75
C PHE A 72 0.30 -1.69 1.95
N LYS A 73 1.39 -1.01 1.67
CA LYS A 73 1.48 0.44 1.70
C LYS A 73 2.09 0.96 0.40
N MET A 74 1.91 2.23 0.14
CA MET A 74 2.55 2.90 -0.97
C MET A 74 3.20 4.20 -0.49
N SER A 75 4.21 4.66 -1.19
CA SER A 75 4.70 6.02 -1.07
C SER A 75 4.97 6.58 -2.46
N ALA A 76 5.01 7.89 -2.57
CA ALA A 76 5.28 8.56 -3.83
C ALA A 76 6.30 9.66 -3.62
N PHE A 77 7.31 9.68 -4.48
CA PHE A 77 8.30 10.75 -4.53
C PHE A 77 8.50 11.17 -5.99
N PRO A 78 8.25 12.47 -6.32
CA PRO A 78 8.28 12.93 -7.70
C PRO A 78 9.56 12.57 -8.44
N SER A 79 9.43 11.83 -9.56
CA SER A 79 10.54 11.52 -10.45
C SER A 79 10.98 12.76 -11.26
N GLU A 80 12.09 12.67 -11.96
CA GLU A 80 12.52 13.73 -12.87
C GLU A 80 11.53 13.90 -14.05
N LYS A 81 10.89 12.80 -14.50
CA LYS A 81 9.85 12.86 -15.54
C LYS A 81 8.62 13.64 -15.06
N PHE A 82 8.18 13.37 -13.81
CA PHE A 82 7.09 14.14 -13.22
C PHE A 82 7.44 15.62 -13.05
N LYS A 83 8.63 15.93 -12.52
CA LYS A 83 9.10 17.32 -12.34
C LYS A 83 9.24 18.06 -13.67
N SER A 84 9.56 17.39 -14.75
CA SER A 84 9.64 17.98 -16.10
C SER A 84 8.27 18.19 -16.76
N GLY A 85 7.17 17.76 -16.09
CA GLY A 85 5.82 17.91 -16.62
C GLY A 85 5.42 16.85 -17.65
N ALA A 86 6.16 15.75 -17.76
CA ALA A 86 5.84 14.65 -18.66
C ALA A 86 4.55 13.91 -18.24
N HIS A 87 4.20 13.95 -16.96
CA HIS A 87 2.98 13.39 -16.39
C HIS A 87 2.18 14.45 -15.65
N ARG A 88 0.85 14.42 -15.80
CA ARG A 88 -0.05 15.38 -15.15
C ARG A 88 -0.30 15.03 -13.69
N PHE A 89 -0.40 13.75 -13.39
CA PHE A 89 -0.63 13.26 -12.03
C PHE A 89 0.52 12.33 -11.62
N ILE A 90 0.87 12.35 -10.34
CA ILE A 90 1.96 11.52 -9.80
C ILE A 90 1.64 10.02 -9.88
N VAL A 91 0.37 9.66 -9.90
CA VAL A 91 -0.11 8.27 -10.05
C VAL A 91 0.12 7.71 -11.45
N ASP A 92 0.26 8.57 -12.46
CA ASP A 92 0.56 8.18 -13.84
C ASP A 92 2.06 7.98 -14.07
N ASP A 93 2.87 8.39 -13.10
CA ASP A 93 4.32 8.27 -13.15
C ASP A 93 4.80 7.11 -12.27
N TYR A 94 4.89 5.93 -12.86
CA TYR A 94 5.34 4.72 -12.17
C TYR A 94 6.73 4.86 -11.54
N GLU A 95 7.60 5.73 -12.07
CA GLU A 95 8.92 6.01 -11.48
C GLU A 95 8.84 6.80 -10.18
N SER A 96 7.73 7.48 -9.94
CA SER A 96 7.44 8.18 -8.68
C SER A 96 6.93 7.25 -7.58
N LEU A 97 6.44 6.06 -7.92
CA LEU A 97 5.74 5.18 -7.00
C LEU A 97 6.68 4.15 -6.36
N TYR A 98 6.45 3.90 -5.07
CA TYR A 98 7.08 2.83 -4.31
C TYR A 98 5.99 2.00 -3.66
N PHE A 99 6.07 0.68 -3.80
CA PHE A 99 5.13 -0.28 -3.22
C PHE A 99 5.83 -1.03 -2.10
N TRP A 100 5.17 -1.14 -0.97
CA TRP A 100 5.75 -1.69 0.26
C TRP A 100 4.90 -2.83 0.79
N LEU A 101 5.55 -3.93 1.10
CA LEU A 101 4.99 -5.05 1.83
C LEU A 101 5.54 -4.99 3.26
N CYS A 102 4.67 -4.63 4.20
CA CYS A 102 5.03 -4.39 5.59
C CYS A 102 4.62 -5.58 6.45
N PHE A 103 5.46 -5.96 7.39
CA PHE A 103 5.31 -7.11 8.27
C PHE A 103 5.29 -6.66 9.73
N ASP A 104 4.23 -7.02 10.46
CA ASP A 104 4.11 -6.81 11.91
C ASP A 104 5.09 -7.73 12.66
N VAL A 105 6.26 -7.19 12.98
CA VAL A 105 7.32 -7.93 13.68
C VAL A 105 6.90 -8.28 15.11
N ALA A 106 6.17 -7.41 15.77
CA ALA A 106 5.71 -7.65 17.13
C ALA A 106 4.74 -8.84 17.20
N GLU A 107 3.85 -8.98 16.21
CA GLU A 107 2.97 -10.14 16.10
C GLU A 107 3.73 -11.40 15.72
N ILE A 108 4.65 -11.34 14.73
CA ILE A 108 5.45 -12.49 14.27
C ILE A 108 6.29 -13.06 15.41
N LEU A 109 6.97 -12.21 16.16
CA LEU A 109 7.84 -12.63 17.25
C LEU A 109 7.10 -12.80 18.58
N LYS A 110 5.78 -12.61 18.60
CA LYS A 110 4.94 -12.63 19.81
C LYS A 110 5.46 -11.72 20.94
N LEU A 111 6.10 -10.61 20.56
CA LEU A 111 6.70 -9.65 21.48
C LEU A 111 5.68 -8.80 22.26
N LYS A 112 4.38 -8.95 21.99
CA LYS A 112 3.28 -8.28 22.70
C LYS A 112 3.27 -8.51 24.21
N GLN A 113 4.02 -9.52 24.68
CA GLN A 113 4.24 -9.72 26.13
C GLN A 113 5.15 -8.66 26.75
N LEU A 114 5.95 -7.96 25.96
CA LEU A 114 6.86 -6.90 26.40
C LEU A 114 6.13 -5.56 26.58
N LYS A 115 4.94 -5.47 27.04
CA LYS A 115 4.13 -4.30 27.51
C LYS A 115 4.58 -2.88 27.08
N PHE A 116 5.50 -2.73 26.12
CA PHE A 116 6.00 -1.44 25.66
C PHE A 116 5.44 -1.14 24.27
N TRP A 117 4.32 -0.44 24.27
CA TRP A 117 3.53 -0.10 23.06
C TRP A 117 4.35 0.53 21.92
N ALA A 118 5.47 1.20 22.26
CA ALA A 118 6.31 1.84 21.24
C ALA A 118 6.98 0.82 20.30
N PHE A 119 7.25 -0.41 20.74
CA PHE A 119 7.78 -1.46 19.87
C PHE A 119 6.71 -2.03 18.93
N ASP A 120 5.44 -1.97 19.34
CA ASP A 120 4.31 -2.45 18.53
C ASP A 120 4.09 -1.60 17.27
N ILE A 121 4.57 -0.35 17.26
CA ILE A 121 4.40 0.58 16.13
C ILE A 121 5.36 0.25 14.98
N PHE A 122 6.51 -0.36 15.28
CA PHE A 122 7.53 -0.61 14.25
C PHE A 122 7.27 -1.93 13.53
N ASP A 123 7.16 -1.83 12.21
CA ASP A 123 7.09 -2.94 11.28
C ASP A 123 8.37 -3.00 10.43
N LEU A 124 8.60 -4.12 9.75
CA LEU A 124 9.60 -4.23 8.69
C LEU A 124 8.91 -4.18 7.33
N ALA A 125 9.51 -3.46 6.38
CA ALA A 125 8.97 -3.32 5.04
C ALA A 125 9.95 -3.75 3.97
N ILE A 126 9.45 -4.49 2.98
CA ILE A 126 10.13 -4.76 1.72
C ILE A 126 9.51 -3.85 0.67
N GLY A 127 10.35 -3.02 0.05
CA GLY A 127 9.93 -2.05 -0.95
C GLY A 127 10.33 -2.44 -2.36
N TYR A 128 9.50 -2.05 -3.33
CA TYR A 128 9.75 -2.20 -4.75
C TYR A 128 9.43 -0.90 -5.49
N SER A 129 10.31 -0.53 -6.41
CA SER A 129 10.09 0.57 -7.36
C SER A 129 10.79 0.26 -8.68
N VAL A 130 10.44 0.99 -9.72
CA VAL A 130 11.10 0.92 -11.03
C VAL A 130 11.54 2.31 -11.44
N LYS A 131 12.72 2.42 -12.00
CA LYS A 131 13.29 3.68 -12.48
C LYS A 131 13.75 3.54 -13.93
N GLU A 132 13.93 4.66 -14.61
CA GLU A 132 14.43 4.71 -15.99
C GLU A 132 13.61 3.82 -16.93
N ILE A 133 12.29 3.93 -16.85
CA ILE A 133 11.37 3.14 -17.69
C ILE A 133 11.48 3.67 -19.12
N ASP A 134 11.84 2.78 -20.05
CA ASP A 134 11.88 3.08 -21.49
C ASP A 134 10.48 2.97 -22.13
N TRP A 135 10.40 3.34 -23.40
CA TRP A 135 9.15 3.26 -24.17
C TRP A 135 8.63 1.83 -24.40
N ARG A 136 9.43 0.80 -24.12
CA ARG A 136 9.04 -0.62 -24.15
C ARG A 136 8.58 -1.13 -22.79
N GLY A 137 8.58 -0.30 -21.76
CA GLY A 137 8.21 -0.69 -20.40
C GLY A 137 9.34 -1.36 -19.61
N ASN A 138 10.58 -1.42 -20.15
CA ASN A 138 11.71 -1.94 -19.39
C ASN A 138 12.26 -0.84 -18.48
N GLY A 139 12.63 -1.21 -17.26
CA GLY A 139 13.18 -0.28 -16.30
C GLY A 139 14.11 -0.96 -15.30
N LYS A 140 14.88 -0.17 -14.57
CA LYS A 140 15.72 -0.64 -13.47
C LYS A 140 14.87 -0.90 -12.24
N ARG A 141 14.82 -2.16 -11.81
CA ARG A 141 14.10 -2.57 -10.60
C ARG A 141 14.91 -2.23 -9.38
N GLU A 142 14.27 -1.58 -8.43
CA GLU A 142 14.84 -1.25 -7.13
C GLU A 142 14.12 -2.02 -6.05
N LEU A 143 14.90 -2.70 -5.20
CA LEU A 143 14.41 -3.39 -4.02
C LEU A 143 14.96 -2.70 -2.77
N PHE A 144 14.10 -2.59 -1.76
CA PHE A 144 14.41 -1.91 -0.51
C PHE A 144 14.05 -2.78 0.68
N LEU A 145 14.79 -2.61 1.76
CA LEU A 145 14.44 -3.06 3.10
C LEU A 145 14.35 -1.82 3.99
N SER A 146 13.22 -1.62 4.65
CA SER A 146 12.95 -0.42 5.45
C SER A 146 12.32 -0.77 6.78
N LEU A 147 12.44 0.14 7.75
CA LEU A 147 11.49 0.20 8.85
C LEU A 147 10.18 0.80 8.33
N ASP A 148 9.09 0.49 9.00
CA ASP A 148 7.78 1.07 8.76
C ASP A 148 7.08 1.35 10.08
N TYR A 149 6.01 2.14 10.03
CA TYR A 149 5.26 2.55 11.22
C TYR A 149 3.79 2.18 11.06
N ASP A 150 3.27 1.30 11.92
CA ASP A 150 1.83 1.03 11.98
C ASP A 150 1.12 2.10 12.85
N LEU A 151 0.68 3.16 12.20
CA LEU A 151 -0.01 4.27 12.87
C LEU A 151 -1.34 3.85 13.51
N SER A 152 -1.93 2.74 13.07
CA SER A 152 -3.20 2.26 13.63
C SER A 152 -3.05 1.73 15.06
N LYS A 153 -1.82 1.40 15.47
CA LYS A 153 -1.48 0.91 16.81
C LYS A 153 -1.23 2.04 17.83
N ILE A 154 -1.18 3.30 17.38
CA ILE A 154 -1.02 4.44 18.28
C ILE A 154 -2.29 4.60 19.12
N PRO A 155 -2.19 4.63 20.47
CA PRO A 155 -3.35 4.67 21.36
C PRO A 155 -3.97 6.07 21.40
N VAL A 156 -4.77 6.41 20.38
CA VAL A 156 -5.47 7.71 20.30
C VAL A 156 -6.89 7.56 20.81
N ARG A 157 -7.31 8.47 21.70
CA ARG A 157 -8.67 8.49 22.27
C ARG A 157 -9.68 9.20 21.36
N ILE A 158 -9.22 10.15 20.55
CA ILE A 158 -10.09 10.97 19.67
C ILE A 158 -10.42 10.16 18.43
N TRP A 159 -11.70 9.85 18.21
CA TRP A 159 -12.19 9.06 17.09
C TRP A 159 -11.70 9.59 15.73
N PHE A 160 -11.79 10.90 15.51
CA PHE A 160 -11.36 11.52 14.24
C PHE A 160 -9.88 11.30 13.93
N LEU A 161 -8.99 11.49 14.93
CA LEU A 161 -7.55 11.21 14.77
C LEU A 161 -7.29 9.74 14.51
N LYS A 162 -8.04 8.84 15.12
CA LYS A 162 -7.96 7.40 14.84
C LYS A 162 -8.26 7.08 13.38
N GLN A 163 -9.25 7.75 12.78
CA GLN A 163 -9.55 7.57 11.36
C GLN A 163 -8.44 8.14 10.47
N ILE A 164 -7.90 9.31 10.80
CA ILE A 164 -6.75 9.89 10.07
C ILE A 164 -5.56 8.93 10.11
N PHE A 165 -5.19 8.41 11.28
CA PHE A 165 -4.09 7.46 11.39
C PHE A 165 -4.33 6.17 10.61
N ALA A 166 -5.58 5.66 10.61
CA ALA A 166 -5.95 4.52 9.80
C ALA A 166 -5.84 4.79 8.29
N LEU A 167 -6.13 6.01 7.83
CA LEU A 167 -5.93 6.41 6.44
C LEU A 167 -4.46 6.60 6.10
N LEU A 168 -3.71 7.30 6.96
CA LEU A 168 -2.26 7.50 6.77
C LEU A 168 -1.50 6.18 6.81
N ASN A 169 -2.04 5.14 7.44
CA ASN A 169 -1.43 3.82 7.51
C ASN A 169 -1.40 3.07 6.16
N TYR A 170 -2.06 3.59 5.12
CA TYR A 170 -1.88 3.10 3.74
C TYR A 170 -0.66 3.73 3.06
N TYR A 171 -0.02 4.70 3.69
CA TYR A 171 1.17 5.37 3.19
C TYR A 171 2.40 4.96 4.00
N HIS A 172 3.47 4.57 3.30
CA HIS A 172 4.75 4.32 3.95
C HIS A 172 5.42 5.65 4.27
N LEU A 173 5.59 5.93 5.55
CA LEU A 173 6.20 7.15 6.03
C LEU A 173 7.73 7.12 5.85
N PRO A 174 8.37 8.31 5.79
CA PRO A 174 9.83 8.39 5.71
C PRO A 174 10.50 7.62 6.85
N ALA A 175 11.36 6.68 6.49
CA ALA A 175 12.03 5.79 7.45
C ALA A 175 13.47 5.42 7.01
N PRO A 176 14.29 4.93 7.93
CA PRO A 176 15.59 4.36 7.59
C PRO A 176 15.45 3.19 6.63
N THR A 177 16.11 3.28 5.47
CA THR A 177 15.90 2.36 4.35
C THR A 177 17.23 1.92 3.75
N LEU A 178 17.36 0.63 3.51
CA LEU A 178 18.45 0.02 2.79
C LEU A 178 18.00 -0.35 1.38
N GLN A 179 18.53 0.28 0.35
CA GLN A 179 18.37 -0.14 -1.03
C GLN A 179 19.28 -1.32 -1.30
N LEU A 180 18.70 -2.43 -1.80
CA LEU A 180 19.43 -3.68 -2.09
C LEU A 180 19.87 -3.74 -3.55
N THR A 181 19.03 -3.25 -4.47
CA THR A 181 19.31 -3.24 -5.92
C THR A 181 19.05 -1.87 -6.51
N PRO A 182 19.71 -1.47 -7.60
CA PRO A 182 20.81 -2.14 -8.32
C PRO A 182 22.15 -2.02 -7.59
N ARG A 183 22.25 -1.17 -6.57
CA ARG A 183 23.44 -0.98 -5.72
C ARG A 183 23.04 -0.84 -4.28
N LEU A 184 23.84 -1.40 -3.38
CA LEU A 184 23.62 -1.25 -1.95
C LEU A 184 23.81 0.22 -1.55
N LYS A 185 22.74 0.84 -1.01
CA LYS A 185 22.77 2.21 -0.47
C LYS A 185 21.92 2.29 0.80
N PHE A 186 22.42 2.98 1.78
CA PHE A 186 21.68 3.26 3.01
C PHE A 186 21.17 4.71 2.99
N PHE A 187 19.90 4.88 3.34
CA PHE A 187 19.25 6.16 3.53
C PHE A 187 18.80 6.28 4.99
N ILE A 188 19.19 7.35 5.68
CA ILE A 188 18.69 7.63 7.03
C ILE A 188 17.18 7.88 6.99
N VAL A 189 16.73 8.57 5.94
CA VAL A 189 15.32 8.84 5.68
C VAL A 189 15.07 8.68 4.20
N LYS A 190 14.18 7.77 3.83
CA LYS A 190 13.67 7.61 2.47
C LYS A 190 12.14 7.52 2.53
N ILE A 191 11.50 8.18 1.57
CA ILE A 191 10.04 8.13 1.36
C ILE A 191 9.73 7.00 0.41
#